data_4150ef19dbccaf11aab1b4f3da474a3e
#
_entry.id   4150ef19dbccaf11aab1b4f3da474a3e
#
_cell.length_a   1.000
_cell.length_b   1.000
_cell.length_c   1.000
_cell.angle_alpha   90.00
_cell.angle_beta   90.00
_cell.angle_gamma   90.00
#
_symmetry.space_group_name_H-M   'P 1'
#
loop_
_entity.id
_entity.type
_entity.pdbx_description
1 polymer ?
#
loop_
_entity_poly.entity_id
_entity_poly.type
_entity_poly.pdbx_seq_one_letter_code
_entity_poly.pdbx_strand_id
1 'polypeptide(L)'
;MSESENGEMSQWDFPQTEGKSDESVEFLSKYYAPYTNSAKVYSGTDMRKMGYYFYNLGGSHKFEGNAGMILANGSVVTIFPNIKNGYIWIFADINGFKKPNKVGRDVFVFDGYHWADWNTPNYRLRFWGDAWNRDAISKNPDIPEEEQEHNSSYYECNKGNKYGHYSGWYCGAMIQKDGWKISDDYPW
;
A
#
# COMPACT_ATOMS: atom_id res chain seq x y z
N MET A 1 -15.85 10.42 6.59
CA MET A 1 -15.76 9.21 7.43
C MET A 1 -15.36 9.52 8.87
N SER A 2 -15.39 10.77 9.31
CA SER A 2 -14.80 11.18 10.60
C SER A 2 -15.73 11.08 11.81
N GLU A 3 -16.98 10.78 11.63
CA GLU A 3 -17.97 10.81 12.74
C GLU A 3 -18.94 9.65 12.72
N SER A 4 -18.58 8.54 12.07
CA SER A 4 -19.38 7.32 12.13
C SER A 4 -19.11 6.55 13.42
N GLU A 5 -20.04 5.72 13.81
CA GLU A 5 -20.11 4.91 15.03
C GLU A 5 -18.87 4.09 15.44
N ASN A 6 -17.79 4.09 14.64
CA ASN A 6 -16.56 3.35 14.89
C ASN A 6 -15.41 4.18 15.48
N GLY A 7 -15.67 5.41 15.90
CA GLY A 7 -14.68 6.23 16.61
C GLY A 7 -13.46 6.66 15.79
N GLU A 8 -12.50 7.22 16.49
CA GLU A 8 -11.20 7.58 15.93
C GLU A 8 -10.39 6.31 15.62
N MET A 9 -9.57 6.32 14.58
CA MET A 9 -8.66 5.20 14.23
C MET A 9 -7.77 4.75 15.41
N SER A 10 -7.55 5.63 16.39
CA SER A 10 -6.84 5.32 17.65
C SER A 10 -7.48 4.20 18.46
N GLN A 11 -8.77 3.97 18.26
CA GLN A 11 -9.56 2.96 18.98
C GLN A 11 -9.78 1.68 18.17
N TRP A 12 -9.18 1.58 16.98
CA TRP A 12 -9.34 0.41 16.15
C TRP A 12 -8.47 -0.75 16.65
N ASP A 13 -9.02 -1.95 16.60
CA ASP A 13 -8.31 -3.19 16.94
C ASP A 13 -7.39 -3.59 15.79
N PHE A 14 -6.22 -2.97 15.71
CA PHE A 14 -5.23 -3.30 14.70
C PHE A 14 -4.70 -4.72 14.86
N PRO A 15 -4.44 -5.45 13.76
CA PRO A 15 -3.82 -6.76 13.83
C PRO A 15 -2.51 -6.70 14.62
N GLN A 16 -2.33 -7.60 15.58
CA GLN A 16 -1.18 -7.60 16.50
C GLN A 16 -0.10 -8.62 16.09
N THR A 17 -0.38 -9.46 15.10
CA THR A 17 0.53 -10.53 14.70
C THR A 17 0.85 -10.45 13.21
N GLU A 18 2.14 -10.22 12.90
CA GLU A 18 2.60 -10.28 11.52
C GLU A 18 2.33 -11.67 10.91
N GLY A 19 1.81 -11.69 9.68
CA GLY A 19 1.55 -12.92 8.95
C GLY A 19 0.28 -13.68 9.33
N LYS A 20 -0.44 -13.30 10.40
CA LYS A 20 -1.72 -13.91 10.73
C LYS A 20 -2.85 -13.32 9.90
N SER A 21 -3.47 -14.20 9.13
CA SER A 21 -4.55 -13.86 8.22
C SER A 21 -5.85 -13.52 8.95
N ASP A 22 -6.14 -14.20 10.06
CA ASP A 22 -7.42 -14.09 10.75
C ASP A 22 -7.65 -12.71 11.36
N GLU A 23 -6.65 -12.16 12.05
CA GLU A 23 -6.70 -10.79 12.59
C GLU A 23 -6.86 -9.75 11.48
N SER A 24 -6.19 -9.97 10.34
CA SER A 24 -6.29 -9.09 9.16
C SER A 24 -7.66 -9.17 8.48
N VAL A 25 -8.28 -10.35 8.45
CA VAL A 25 -9.66 -10.55 7.95
C VAL A 25 -10.66 -9.85 8.86
N GLU A 26 -10.51 -10.02 10.18
CA GLU A 26 -11.37 -9.36 11.15
C GLU A 26 -11.28 -7.84 11.05
N PHE A 27 -10.07 -7.31 10.95
CA PHE A 27 -9.82 -5.89 10.78
C PHE A 27 -10.50 -5.31 9.53
N LEU A 28 -10.29 -5.94 8.37
CA LEU A 28 -10.96 -5.50 7.13
C LEU A 28 -12.48 -5.61 7.21
N SER A 29 -12.98 -6.69 7.81
CA SER A 29 -14.43 -6.94 7.94
C SER A 29 -15.11 -5.92 8.85
N LYS A 30 -14.42 -5.49 9.92
CA LYS A 30 -14.98 -4.56 10.92
C LYS A 30 -14.89 -3.10 10.46
N TYR A 31 -13.73 -2.69 9.91
CA TYR A 31 -13.43 -1.28 9.71
C TYR A 31 -13.51 -0.80 8.26
N TYR A 32 -13.51 -1.69 7.27
CA TYR A 32 -13.53 -1.31 5.86
C TYR A 32 -14.75 -1.86 5.11
N ALA A 33 -15.07 -3.13 5.27
CA ALA A 33 -16.15 -3.77 4.51
C ALA A 33 -17.52 -3.10 4.69
N PRO A 34 -17.92 -2.59 5.87
CA PRO A 34 -19.21 -1.93 6.05
C PRO A 34 -19.39 -0.66 5.22
N TYR A 35 -18.28 -0.02 4.83
CA TYR A 35 -18.27 1.22 4.05
C TYR A 35 -18.05 1.00 2.55
N THR A 36 -17.97 -0.25 2.13
CA THR A 36 -17.75 -0.63 0.73
C THR A 36 -18.92 -1.47 0.24
N ASN A 37 -19.53 -1.04 -0.87
CA ASN A 37 -20.66 -1.77 -1.43
C ASN A 37 -20.23 -3.18 -1.87
N SER A 38 -20.88 -4.20 -1.27
CA SER A 38 -20.71 -5.62 -1.66
C SER A 38 -19.28 -6.15 -1.62
N ALA A 39 -18.43 -5.61 -0.78
CA ALA A 39 -17.09 -6.16 -0.60
C ALA A 39 -17.14 -7.53 0.07
N LYS A 40 -16.35 -8.46 -0.46
CA LYS A 40 -16.08 -9.76 0.19
C LYS A 40 -14.66 -9.76 0.71
N VAL A 41 -14.51 -10.12 1.98
CA VAL A 41 -13.20 -10.22 2.63
C VAL A 41 -12.72 -11.66 2.59
N TYR A 42 -11.43 -11.83 2.30
CA TYR A 42 -10.78 -13.14 2.16
C TYR A 42 -9.46 -13.15 2.93
N SER A 43 -9.09 -14.31 3.42
CA SER A 43 -7.75 -14.53 3.94
C SER A 43 -6.69 -14.41 2.85
N GLY A 44 -5.44 -14.09 3.22
CA GLY A 44 -4.33 -14.10 2.26
C GLY A 44 -4.14 -15.45 1.58
N THR A 45 -4.43 -16.54 2.29
CA THR A 45 -4.41 -17.89 1.72
C THR A 45 -5.46 -18.08 0.63
N ASP A 46 -6.67 -17.57 0.83
CA ASP A 46 -7.72 -17.70 -0.18
C ASP A 46 -7.47 -16.77 -1.37
N MET A 47 -6.95 -15.57 -1.14
CA MET A 47 -6.49 -14.68 -2.21
C MET A 47 -5.44 -15.38 -3.10
N ARG A 48 -4.46 -16.06 -2.49
CA ARG A 48 -3.46 -16.87 -3.23
C ARG A 48 -4.08 -18.00 -4.03
N LYS A 49 -5.02 -18.76 -3.44
CA LYS A 49 -5.73 -19.84 -4.17
C LYS A 49 -6.50 -19.30 -5.37
N MET A 50 -7.03 -18.08 -5.29
CA MET A 50 -7.68 -17.41 -6.42
C MET A 50 -6.67 -16.86 -7.44
N GLY A 51 -5.36 -16.96 -7.18
CA GLY A 51 -4.29 -16.49 -8.06
C GLY A 51 -4.01 -14.98 -7.95
N TYR A 52 -4.45 -14.32 -6.89
CA TYR A 52 -4.17 -12.92 -6.67
C TYR A 52 -2.77 -12.72 -6.06
N TYR A 53 -2.00 -11.88 -6.72
CA TYR A 53 -0.70 -11.36 -6.29
C TYR A 53 -0.32 -10.17 -7.15
N PHE A 54 0.59 -9.36 -6.67
CA PHE A 54 1.14 -8.22 -7.42
C PHE A 54 2.67 -8.16 -7.26
N TYR A 55 3.29 -7.33 -8.09
CA TYR A 55 4.74 -7.15 -8.10
C TYR A 55 5.11 -5.70 -7.78
N ASN A 56 6.37 -5.48 -7.37
CA ASN A 56 6.96 -4.15 -7.39
C ASN A 56 6.97 -3.60 -8.83
N LEU A 57 7.27 -2.30 -8.98
CA LEU A 57 7.27 -1.63 -10.29
C LEU A 57 8.16 -2.35 -11.32
N GLY A 58 9.34 -2.79 -10.91
CA GLY A 58 10.29 -3.53 -11.76
C GLY A 58 9.90 -4.96 -12.08
N GLY A 59 8.96 -5.53 -11.34
CA GLY A 59 8.52 -6.93 -11.52
C GLY A 59 9.46 -7.98 -10.89
N SER A 60 10.45 -7.56 -10.14
CA SER A 60 11.44 -8.46 -9.51
C SER A 60 10.97 -9.06 -8.18
N HIS A 61 10.00 -8.41 -7.52
CA HIS A 61 9.51 -8.83 -6.20
C HIS A 61 8.01 -9.04 -6.20
N LYS A 62 7.58 -10.22 -5.74
CA LYS A 62 6.18 -10.62 -5.63
C LYS A 62 5.65 -10.34 -4.23
N PHE A 63 4.46 -9.79 -4.14
CA PHE A 63 3.74 -9.53 -2.89
C PHE A 63 2.43 -10.29 -2.82
N GLU A 64 2.06 -10.70 -1.61
CA GLU A 64 0.83 -11.41 -1.28
C GLU A 64 0.30 -10.85 0.04
N GLY A 65 -0.89 -10.26 0.04
CA GLY A 65 -1.48 -9.68 1.25
C GLY A 65 -1.78 -10.70 2.35
N ASN A 66 -1.84 -10.27 3.60
CA ASN A 66 -2.28 -11.09 4.73
C ASN A 66 -3.79 -11.33 4.70
N ALA A 67 -4.54 -10.33 4.23
CA ALA A 67 -5.95 -10.42 3.89
C ALA A 67 -6.25 -9.51 2.71
N GLY A 68 -7.37 -9.75 2.03
CA GLY A 68 -7.79 -8.94 0.91
C GLY A 68 -9.31 -8.79 0.84
N MET A 69 -9.74 -7.72 0.20
CA MET A 69 -11.13 -7.39 -0.01
C MET A 69 -11.35 -7.14 -1.51
N ILE A 70 -12.33 -7.83 -2.10
CA ILE A 70 -12.73 -7.64 -3.50
C ILE A 70 -13.98 -6.77 -3.51
N LEU A 71 -13.87 -5.61 -4.16
CA LEU A 71 -14.95 -4.64 -4.28
C LEU A 71 -15.92 -5.00 -5.42
N ALA A 72 -17.12 -4.42 -5.40
CA ALA A 72 -18.14 -4.68 -6.43
C ALA A 72 -17.70 -4.34 -7.85
N ASN A 73 -16.80 -3.35 -8.01
CA ASN A 73 -16.24 -2.97 -9.30
C ASN A 73 -15.07 -3.85 -9.77
N GLY A 74 -14.70 -4.87 -8.98
CA GLY A 74 -13.60 -5.78 -9.25
C GLY A 74 -12.22 -5.31 -8.78
N SER A 75 -12.10 -4.10 -8.22
CA SER A 75 -10.86 -3.65 -7.57
C SER A 75 -10.57 -4.50 -6.35
N VAL A 76 -9.30 -4.60 -5.98
CA VAL A 76 -8.84 -5.37 -4.82
C VAL A 76 -8.10 -4.47 -3.84
N VAL A 77 -8.41 -4.60 -2.57
CA VAL A 77 -7.65 -3.99 -1.48
C VAL A 77 -7.02 -5.09 -0.66
N THR A 78 -5.71 -5.04 -0.46
CA THR A 78 -5.01 -5.98 0.44
C THR A 78 -4.25 -5.24 1.52
N ILE A 79 -4.04 -5.88 2.66
CA ILE A 79 -3.31 -5.31 3.78
C ILE A 79 -2.13 -6.16 4.22
N PHE A 80 -1.11 -5.45 4.72
CA PHE A 80 0.05 -6.00 5.43
C PHE A 80 0.23 -5.23 6.73
N PRO A 81 -0.12 -5.80 7.87
CA PRO A 81 0.21 -5.21 9.16
C PRO A 81 1.73 -5.22 9.38
N ASN A 82 2.26 -4.06 9.73
CA ASN A 82 3.64 -3.91 10.18
C ASN A 82 3.66 -3.50 11.65
N ILE A 83 3.56 -4.48 12.51
CA ILE A 83 3.38 -4.30 13.94
C ILE A 83 4.58 -3.63 14.59
N LYS A 84 5.78 -3.97 14.16
CA LYS A 84 7.03 -3.41 14.71
C LYS A 84 7.10 -1.90 14.57
N ASN A 85 6.54 -1.38 13.48
CA ASN A 85 6.57 0.04 13.16
C ASN A 85 5.21 0.73 13.35
N GLY A 86 4.21 0.01 13.86
CA GLY A 86 2.93 0.56 14.25
C GLY A 86 2.07 1.07 13.09
N TYR A 87 2.16 0.49 11.90
CA TYR A 87 1.33 0.85 10.76
C TYR A 87 0.85 -0.37 9.96
N ILE A 88 -0.14 -0.12 9.11
CA ILE A 88 -0.63 -1.09 8.13
C ILE A 88 -0.36 -0.54 6.74
N TRP A 89 0.32 -1.31 5.92
CA TRP A 89 0.35 -1.05 4.49
C TRP A 89 -0.94 -1.54 3.85
N ILE A 90 -1.54 -0.67 3.06
CA ILE A 90 -2.76 -0.94 2.32
C ILE A 90 -2.42 -0.80 0.84
N PHE A 91 -2.71 -1.85 0.07
CA PHE A 91 -2.50 -1.88 -1.37
C PHE A 91 -3.85 -1.86 -2.05
N ALA A 92 -4.10 -0.83 -2.83
CA ALA A 92 -5.29 -0.70 -3.65
C ALA A 92 -4.95 -0.99 -5.11
N ASP A 93 -5.48 -2.10 -5.61
CA ASP A 93 -5.39 -2.54 -7.00
C ASP A 93 -6.67 -2.11 -7.72
N ILE A 94 -6.55 -1.16 -8.64
CA ILE A 94 -7.70 -0.52 -9.28
C ILE A 94 -8.37 -1.38 -10.35
N ASN A 95 -7.67 -2.40 -10.87
CA ASN A 95 -8.19 -3.31 -11.90
C ASN A 95 -8.27 -4.77 -11.44
N GLY A 96 -7.86 -5.06 -10.20
CA GLY A 96 -7.99 -6.34 -9.51
C GLY A 96 -7.14 -7.44 -10.14
N PHE A 97 -7.76 -8.52 -10.59
CA PHE A 97 -7.05 -9.68 -11.16
C PHE A 97 -6.46 -9.44 -12.55
N LYS A 98 -6.77 -8.31 -13.20
CA LYS A 98 -6.24 -8.00 -14.53
C LYS A 98 -4.80 -7.54 -14.43
N LYS A 99 -3.94 -8.13 -15.26
CA LYS A 99 -2.52 -7.75 -15.32
C LYS A 99 -2.32 -6.32 -15.85
N PRO A 100 -1.24 -5.64 -15.45
CA PRO A 100 0.04 -6.19 -14.95
C PRO A 100 0.13 -6.47 -13.45
N ASN A 101 -0.77 -5.99 -12.58
CA ASN A 101 -0.71 -6.07 -11.12
C ASN A 101 0.68 -5.65 -10.61
N LYS A 102 1.04 -4.40 -10.86
CA LYS A 102 2.31 -3.82 -10.46
C LYS A 102 2.12 -2.55 -9.66
N VAL A 103 2.87 -2.44 -8.59
CA VAL A 103 2.91 -1.20 -7.81
C VAL A 103 3.36 -0.05 -8.71
N GLY A 104 2.67 1.08 -8.60
CA GLY A 104 2.89 2.25 -9.43
C GLY A 104 2.24 2.22 -10.81
N ARG A 105 1.59 1.12 -11.21
CA ARG A 105 0.81 1.05 -12.47
C ARG A 105 -0.67 0.92 -12.22
N ASP A 106 -1.07 -0.13 -11.53
CA ASP A 106 -2.45 -0.45 -11.18
C ASP A 106 -2.61 -0.76 -9.69
N VAL A 107 -1.50 -0.91 -8.96
CA VAL A 107 -1.48 -1.10 -7.51
C VAL A 107 -0.82 0.12 -6.84
N PHE A 108 -1.51 0.72 -5.88
CA PHE A 108 -1.03 1.90 -5.15
C PHE A 108 -0.97 1.62 -3.66
N VAL A 109 0.05 2.19 -3.01
CA VAL A 109 0.37 1.90 -1.61
C VAL A 109 -0.04 3.07 -0.72
N PHE A 110 -0.76 2.73 0.32
CA PHE A 110 -1.15 3.64 1.39
C PHE A 110 -0.59 3.13 2.72
N ASP A 111 -0.35 4.03 3.63
CA ASP A 111 -0.15 3.71 5.03
C ASP A 111 -1.35 4.14 5.87
N GLY A 112 -1.81 3.23 6.71
CA GLY A 112 -2.72 3.52 7.81
C GLY A 112 -1.92 3.54 9.10
N TYR A 113 -1.77 4.70 9.71
CA TYR A 113 -0.99 4.88 10.94
C TYR A 113 -1.86 4.66 12.17
N HIS A 114 -1.35 3.90 13.14
CA HIS A 114 -1.98 3.78 14.45
C HIS A 114 -1.07 4.24 15.60
N TRP A 115 0.21 4.52 15.32
CA TRP A 115 1.11 5.06 16.33
C TRP A 115 1.24 6.58 16.19
N ALA A 116 1.35 7.19 17.34
CA ALA A 116 1.81 8.55 17.41
C ALA A 116 3.15 8.66 16.69
N ASP A 117 3.21 9.47 15.66
CA ASP A 117 4.47 10.02 15.24
C ASP A 117 5.10 10.65 16.49
N TRP A 118 6.32 10.30 16.81
CA TRP A 118 7.12 10.57 18.01
C TRP A 118 6.64 11.72 18.93
N ASN A 119 5.67 12.54 18.50
CA ASN A 119 5.06 13.62 19.25
C ASN A 119 3.57 13.90 19.00
N THR A 120 2.90 13.28 18.01
CA THR A 120 1.46 13.49 17.77
C THR A 120 0.80 12.29 17.13
N PRO A 121 -0.34 11.80 17.67
CA PRO A 121 -1.11 10.75 17.03
C PRO A 121 -1.64 11.24 15.68
N ASN A 122 -1.17 10.67 14.59
CA ASN A 122 -1.58 11.04 13.25
C ASN A 122 -2.26 9.84 12.57
N TYR A 123 -3.49 9.58 12.97
CA TYR A 123 -4.33 8.52 12.40
C TYR A 123 -4.83 8.95 11.02
N ARG A 124 -4.00 8.79 9.99
CA ARG A 124 -4.34 9.14 8.61
C ARG A 124 -4.11 7.97 7.67
N LEU A 125 -5.05 7.79 6.78
CA LEU A 125 -4.82 7.04 5.57
C LEU A 125 -4.22 8.00 4.53
N ARG A 126 -2.99 7.74 4.10
CA ARG A 126 -2.28 8.57 3.12
C ARG A 126 -1.50 7.69 2.15
N PHE A 127 -1.12 8.25 1.01
CA PHE A 127 -0.18 7.56 0.15
C PHE A 127 1.17 7.39 0.84
N TRP A 128 1.76 6.21 0.66
CA TRP A 128 3.13 5.97 1.10
C TRP A 128 4.07 6.94 0.36
N GLY A 129 4.84 7.68 1.10
CA GLY A 129 5.71 8.74 0.55
C GLY A 129 5.10 10.15 0.51
N ASP A 130 3.88 10.37 0.99
CA ASP A 130 3.22 11.69 1.01
C ASP A 130 4.02 12.75 1.79
N ALA A 131 4.78 12.36 2.79
CA ALA A 131 5.63 13.26 3.58
C ALA A 131 6.83 13.83 2.79
N TRP A 132 7.22 13.21 1.68
CA TRP A 132 8.37 13.61 0.88
C TRP A 132 7.98 14.65 -0.18
N ASN A 133 8.95 15.49 -0.57
CA ASN A 133 8.74 16.40 -1.70
C ASN A 133 8.74 15.62 -3.05
N ARG A 134 8.29 16.29 -4.13
CA ARG A 134 8.14 15.66 -5.44
C ARG A 134 9.47 15.11 -6.00
N ASP A 135 10.57 15.83 -5.80
CA ASP A 135 11.89 15.43 -6.31
C ASP A 135 12.43 14.21 -5.56
N ALA A 136 12.24 14.14 -4.23
CA ALA A 136 12.64 13.00 -3.42
C ALA A 136 11.82 11.73 -3.74
N ILE A 137 10.57 11.88 -4.21
CA ILE A 137 9.72 10.75 -4.63
C ILE A 137 10.23 10.11 -5.92
N SER A 138 10.75 10.91 -6.85
CA SER A 138 11.25 10.42 -8.13
C SER A 138 12.73 10.02 -8.08
N LYS A 139 13.47 10.61 -7.15
CA LYS A 139 14.90 10.33 -6.94
C LYS A 139 15.12 10.15 -5.44
N ASN A 140 15.92 9.20 -5.05
CA ASN A 140 16.43 9.19 -3.68
C ASN A 140 17.78 9.96 -3.67
N PRO A 141 17.79 11.24 -3.27
CA PRO A 141 18.99 12.07 -3.33
C PRO A 141 20.06 11.66 -2.32
N ASP A 142 19.71 10.86 -1.33
CA ASP A 142 20.58 10.53 -0.20
C ASP A 142 21.42 9.26 -0.44
N ILE A 143 21.24 8.59 -1.57
CA ILE A 143 21.94 7.33 -1.85
C ILE A 143 22.71 7.44 -3.17
N PRO A 144 24.04 7.22 -3.15
CA PRO A 144 24.86 7.19 -4.33
C PRO A 144 24.32 6.21 -5.38
N GLU A 145 24.39 6.58 -6.66
CA GLU A 145 23.84 5.79 -7.78
C GLU A 145 24.40 4.35 -7.80
N GLU A 146 25.63 4.16 -7.36
CA GLU A 146 26.30 2.87 -7.21
C GLU A 146 25.74 1.98 -6.09
N GLU A 147 25.11 2.55 -5.08
CA GLU A 147 24.45 1.81 -3.99
C GLU A 147 22.99 1.51 -4.30
N GLN A 148 22.38 2.18 -5.25
CA GLN A 148 20.97 2.00 -5.60
C GLN A 148 20.67 0.61 -6.15
N GLU A 149 21.60 -0.02 -6.83
CA GLU A 149 21.42 -1.36 -7.38
C GLU A 149 21.39 -2.48 -6.31
N HIS A 150 21.93 -2.22 -5.12
CA HIS A 150 22.14 -3.25 -4.11
C HIS A 150 21.26 -3.11 -2.87
N ASN A 151 20.57 -1.98 -2.71
CA ASN A 151 19.72 -1.75 -1.54
C ASN A 151 18.25 -2.09 -1.83
N SER A 152 17.72 -3.09 -1.15
CA SER A 152 16.36 -3.62 -1.29
C SER A 152 15.25 -2.70 -0.77
N SER A 153 15.57 -1.49 -0.33
CA SER A 153 14.66 -0.61 0.42
C SER A 153 14.13 0.59 -0.35
N TYR A 154 14.36 0.65 -1.67
CA TYR A 154 13.96 1.83 -2.45
C TYR A 154 12.50 1.82 -2.82
N TYR A 155 11.84 2.92 -2.49
CA TYR A 155 10.41 3.14 -2.71
C TYR A 155 10.10 4.00 -3.93
N GLU A 156 11.14 4.55 -4.59
CA GLU A 156 11.01 5.59 -5.59
C GLU A 156 10.13 5.18 -6.77
N CYS A 157 9.48 6.20 -7.32
CA CYS A 157 8.69 6.11 -8.54
C CYS A 157 9.52 6.58 -9.73
N ASN A 158 10.43 5.77 -10.22
CA ASN A 158 11.24 6.08 -11.40
C ASN A 158 11.55 4.84 -12.27
N LYS A 159 11.91 5.06 -13.53
CA LYS A 159 12.21 3.98 -14.48
C LYS A 159 13.53 3.25 -14.18
N GLY A 160 14.45 3.89 -13.47
CA GLY A 160 15.76 3.32 -13.12
C GLY A 160 15.68 2.31 -12.00
N ASN A 161 14.72 2.47 -11.09
CA ASN A 161 14.57 1.61 -9.92
C ASN A 161 13.82 0.31 -10.23
N LYS A 162 14.44 -0.58 -11.00
CA LYS A 162 13.84 -1.87 -11.40
C LYS A 162 14.01 -2.96 -10.37
N TYR A 163 15.02 -2.88 -9.52
CA TYR A 163 15.47 -3.98 -8.65
C TYR A 163 15.13 -3.80 -7.19
N GLY A 164 14.77 -2.60 -6.76
CA GLY A 164 14.40 -2.35 -5.37
C GLY A 164 13.16 -3.14 -4.95
N HIS A 165 13.23 -3.82 -3.80
CA HIS A 165 12.12 -4.61 -3.25
C HIS A 165 10.81 -3.83 -3.22
N TYR A 166 10.88 -2.56 -2.84
CA TYR A 166 9.74 -1.66 -2.70
C TYR A 166 9.60 -0.64 -3.85
N SER A 167 10.22 -0.90 -5.00
CA SER A 167 10.16 0.04 -6.13
C SER A 167 8.73 0.35 -6.55
N GLY A 168 8.45 1.64 -6.78
CA GLY A 168 7.13 2.12 -7.18
C GLY A 168 6.17 2.44 -6.04
N TRP A 169 6.54 2.22 -4.78
CA TRP A 169 5.64 2.47 -3.65
C TRP A 169 5.27 3.95 -3.50
N TYR A 170 6.16 4.87 -3.92
CA TYR A 170 5.88 6.31 -3.91
C TYR A 170 5.05 6.80 -5.11
N CYS A 171 4.71 5.93 -6.06
CA CYS A 171 4.02 6.36 -7.28
C CYS A 171 2.64 6.98 -7.02
N GLY A 172 1.91 6.50 -6.02
CA GLY A 172 0.65 7.13 -5.61
C GLY A 172 0.84 8.56 -5.12
N ALA A 173 1.84 8.78 -4.26
CA ALA A 173 2.20 10.11 -3.78
C ALA A 173 2.67 11.03 -4.92
N MET A 174 3.39 10.49 -5.91
CA MET A 174 3.80 11.24 -7.11
C MET A 174 2.61 11.78 -7.89
N ILE A 175 1.64 10.92 -8.20
CA ILE A 175 0.40 11.33 -8.89
C ILE A 175 -0.36 12.39 -8.09
N GLN A 176 -0.45 12.24 -6.77
CA GLN A 176 -1.11 13.21 -5.90
C GLN A 176 -0.41 14.57 -5.96
N LYS A 177 0.92 14.61 -5.86
CA LYS A 177 1.70 15.87 -5.90
C LYS A 177 1.69 16.54 -7.27
N ASP A 178 1.55 15.77 -8.34
CA ASP A 178 1.39 16.27 -9.70
C ASP A 178 -0.08 16.71 -10.01
N GLY A 179 -0.92 16.84 -8.97
CA GLY A 179 -2.30 17.30 -9.10
C GLY A 179 -3.21 16.28 -9.78
N TRP A 180 -3.02 15.01 -9.48
CA TRP A 180 -3.75 13.87 -10.04
C TRP A 180 -3.57 13.72 -11.55
N LYS A 181 -2.37 14.03 -12.03
CA LYS A 181 -1.97 13.87 -13.42
C LYS A 181 -0.79 12.90 -13.51
N ILE A 182 -0.71 12.22 -14.63
CA ILE A 182 0.44 11.41 -14.99
C ILE A 182 1.42 12.30 -15.73
N SER A 183 2.56 12.57 -15.14
CA SER A 183 3.63 13.37 -15.71
C SER A 183 4.49 12.57 -16.70
N ASP A 184 5.24 13.26 -17.57
CA ASP A 184 6.08 12.63 -18.62
C ASP A 184 7.21 11.76 -18.05
N ASP A 185 7.65 12.05 -16.83
CA ASP A 185 8.66 11.28 -16.09
C ASP A 185 8.09 10.12 -15.28
N TYR A 186 6.78 9.88 -15.34
CA TYR A 186 6.16 8.74 -14.67
C TYR A 186 6.64 7.40 -15.27
N PRO A 187 6.99 6.39 -14.48
CA PRO A 187 7.66 5.17 -14.95
C PRO A 187 6.69 4.13 -15.53
N TRP A 188 6.19 4.37 -16.71
CA TRP A 188 5.37 3.39 -17.46
C TRP A 188 6.14 2.17 -17.95
#